data_f35904d268f53116e21a13cf3f78d255
#
_entry.id   f35904d268f53116e21a13cf3f78d255
#
_cell.length_a   1.000
_cell.length_b   1.000
_cell.length_c   1.000
_cell.angle_alpha   90.00
_cell.angle_beta   90.00
_cell.angle_gamma   90.00
#
_symmetry.space_group_name_H-M   'P 1'
#
loop_
_entity.id
_entity.type
_entity.pdbx_description
1 polymer ?
#
loop_
_entity_poly.entity_id
_entity_poly.type
_entity_poly.pdbx_seq_one_letter_code
_entity_poly.pdbx_strand_id
1 'polypeptide(L)'
;KPESSHHEAGPGQHEIDFKCSETLIAADNLSTFKMVVKTIAAKNGLHASFHPKPLYSDNAAHDTKSGSGLHINFSLHKDGKNILEQKDGSDSLNPAAASFIAGILNRIKDITVFLNPIEDSYKRLGSFEAPGYISWSKQNRSQLIRIPSSHDDNYRFELRSPDPMCNQYIALSLLLKA
;
A
#
# COMPACT_ATOMS: atom_id res chain seq x y z
N LYS A 1 3.96 -2.35 -15.28
CA LYS A 1 4.04 -3.77 -15.68
C LYS A 1 3.95 -4.64 -14.44
N PRO A 2 3.09 -5.69 -14.40
CA PRO A 2 3.08 -6.67 -13.32
C PRO A 2 4.45 -7.35 -13.17
N GLU A 3 4.83 -7.64 -11.95
CA GLU A 3 6.10 -8.28 -11.59
C GLU A 3 5.89 -9.68 -11.03
N SER A 4 5.00 -9.79 -10.04
CA SER A 4 4.62 -11.06 -9.43
C SER A 4 3.13 -11.14 -9.16
N SER A 5 2.65 -12.35 -8.89
CA SER A 5 1.31 -12.62 -8.39
C SER A 5 1.34 -13.82 -7.46
N HIS A 6 0.57 -13.76 -6.37
CA HIS A 6 0.48 -14.86 -5.42
C HIS A 6 -0.88 -14.86 -4.69
N HIS A 7 -1.14 -15.96 -4.00
CA HIS A 7 -2.26 -16.06 -3.06
C HIS A 7 -2.01 -15.18 -1.84
N GLU A 8 -3.11 -14.61 -1.33
CA GLU A 8 -3.15 -13.96 -0.03
C GLU A 8 -3.96 -14.77 0.99
N ALA A 9 -4.03 -14.28 2.24
CA ALA A 9 -4.64 -15.00 3.35
C ALA A 9 -6.18 -15.16 3.24
N GLY A 10 -6.85 -14.28 2.49
CA GLY A 10 -8.30 -14.36 2.29
C GLY A 10 -8.70 -15.41 1.25
N PRO A 11 -9.87 -16.08 1.41
CA PRO A 11 -10.36 -17.00 0.41
C PRO A 11 -10.56 -16.34 -0.96
N GLY A 12 -9.89 -16.86 -2.00
CA GLY A 12 -9.92 -16.31 -3.36
C GLY A 12 -9.25 -14.94 -3.48
N GLN A 13 -8.47 -14.53 -2.50
CA GLN A 13 -7.68 -13.31 -2.53
C GLN A 13 -6.36 -13.53 -3.26
N HIS A 14 -6.02 -12.60 -4.14
CA HIS A 14 -4.78 -12.59 -4.91
C HIS A 14 -4.12 -11.22 -4.80
N GLU A 15 -2.81 -11.21 -4.70
CA GLU A 15 -1.99 -10.01 -4.77
C GLU A 15 -1.24 -9.96 -6.11
N ILE A 16 -1.13 -8.75 -6.65
CA ILE A 16 -0.34 -8.48 -7.84
C ILE A 16 0.62 -7.34 -7.52
N ASP A 17 1.90 -7.63 -7.65
CA ASP A 17 2.95 -6.63 -7.53
C ASP A 17 3.27 -5.98 -8.87
N PHE A 18 3.63 -4.71 -8.81
CA PHE A 18 4.03 -3.93 -9.98
C PHE A 18 5.48 -3.49 -9.87
N LYS A 19 6.17 -3.54 -11.00
CA LYS A 19 7.49 -2.91 -11.10
C LYS A 19 7.40 -1.43 -10.79
N CYS A 20 8.43 -0.91 -10.15
CA CYS A 20 8.59 0.51 -9.90
C CYS A 20 8.45 1.30 -11.21
N SER A 21 7.77 2.43 -11.14
CA SER A 21 7.60 3.38 -12.24
C SER A 21 7.35 4.77 -11.68
N GLU A 22 7.46 5.77 -12.54
CA GLU A 22 7.06 7.14 -12.24
C GLU A 22 5.63 7.19 -11.68
N THR A 23 5.39 8.09 -10.73
CA THR A 23 4.16 8.15 -9.94
C THR A 23 2.89 8.18 -10.78
N LEU A 24 2.84 9.02 -11.83
CA LEU A 24 1.67 9.13 -12.70
C LEU A 24 1.46 7.83 -13.50
N ILE A 25 2.54 7.26 -14.02
CA ILE A 25 2.50 5.98 -14.74
C ILE A 25 2.04 4.85 -13.82
N ALA A 26 2.44 4.86 -12.55
CA ALA A 26 1.96 3.89 -11.57
C ALA A 26 0.45 4.01 -11.34
N ALA A 27 -0.09 5.23 -11.24
CA ALA A 27 -1.51 5.48 -11.13
C ALA A 27 -2.30 4.99 -12.36
N ASP A 28 -1.81 5.27 -13.57
CA ASP A 28 -2.40 4.82 -14.82
C ASP A 28 -2.40 3.28 -14.94
N ASN A 29 -1.28 2.66 -14.58
CA ASN A 29 -1.16 1.19 -14.56
C ASN A 29 -2.16 0.56 -13.60
N LEU A 30 -2.36 1.13 -12.41
CA LEU A 30 -3.34 0.63 -11.43
C LEU A 30 -4.78 0.79 -11.94
N SER A 31 -5.12 1.93 -12.57
CA SER A 31 -6.43 2.13 -13.21
C SER A 31 -6.69 1.08 -14.29
N THR A 32 -5.73 0.91 -15.19
CA THR A 32 -5.81 -0.07 -16.27
C THR A 32 -5.94 -1.49 -15.72
N PHE A 33 -5.16 -1.84 -14.71
CA PHE A 33 -5.22 -3.13 -14.04
C PHE A 33 -6.60 -3.42 -13.48
N LYS A 34 -7.18 -2.50 -12.70
CA LYS A 34 -8.52 -2.68 -12.13
C LYS A 34 -9.58 -2.90 -13.21
N MET A 35 -9.50 -2.15 -14.30
CA MET A 35 -10.42 -2.28 -15.44
C MET A 35 -10.26 -3.65 -16.12
N VAL A 36 -9.04 -4.05 -16.42
CA VAL A 36 -8.75 -5.33 -17.09
C VAL A 36 -9.19 -6.51 -16.25
N VAL A 37 -8.83 -6.53 -14.96
CA VAL A 37 -9.19 -7.63 -14.05
C VAL A 37 -10.71 -7.79 -13.95
N LYS A 38 -11.45 -6.67 -13.72
CA LYS A 38 -12.92 -6.70 -13.67
C LYS A 38 -13.53 -7.20 -14.99
N THR A 39 -13.01 -6.73 -16.11
CA THR A 39 -13.51 -7.13 -17.45
C THR A 39 -13.28 -8.61 -17.72
N ILE A 40 -12.07 -9.10 -17.44
CA ILE A 40 -11.74 -10.52 -17.68
C ILE A 40 -12.51 -11.43 -16.73
N ALA A 41 -12.63 -11.07 -15.45
CA ALA A 41 -13.44 -11.81 -14.49
C ALA A 41 -14.89 -11.93 -14.98
N ALA A 42 -15.53 -10.81 -15.34
CA ALA A 42 -16.91 -10.81 -15.84
C ALA A 42 -17.09 -11.67 -17.09
N LYS A 43 -16.15 -11.66 -18.03
CA LYS A 43 -16.18 -12.54 -19.22
C LYS A 43 -16.11 -14.03 -18.89
N ASN A 44 -15.59 -14.38 -17.73
CA ASN A 44 -15.49 -15.76 -17.24
C ASN A 44 -16.55 -16.11 -16.18
N GLY A 45 -17.60 -15.28 -16.03
CA GLY A 45 -18.66 -15.53 -15.05
C GLY A 45 -18.23 -15.32 -13.60
N LEU A 46 -17.12 -14.60 -13.37
CA LEU A 46 -16.56 -14.30 -12.05
C LEU A 46 -16.76 -12.83 -11.70
N HIS A 47 -16.75 -12.51 -10.42
CA HIS A 47 -16.76 -11.15 -9.90
C HIS A 47 -15.42 -10.82 -9.25
N ALA A 48 -14.71 -9.81 -9.75
CA ALA A 48 -13.50 -9.30 -9.14
C ALA A 48 -13.80 -8.09 -8.24
N SER A 49 -13.56 -8.26 -6.96
CA SER A 49 -13.75 -7.23 -5.94
C SER A 49 -12.41 -6.58 -5.57
N PHE A 50 -12.41 -5.26 -5.52
CA PHE A 50 -11.34 -4.44 -4.94
C PHE A 50 -11.77 -3.82 -3.61
N HIS A 51 -12.79 -4.39 -2.98
CA HIS A 51 -13.32 -3.90 -1.71
C HIS A 51 -12.32 -4.17 -0.56
N PRO A 52 -12.14 -3.24 0.40
CA PRO A 52 -11.15 -3.41 1.48
C PRO A 52 -11.47 -4.56 2.44
N LYS A 53 -12.76 -4.90 2.59
CA LYS A 53 -13.21 -5.98 3.47
C LYS A 53 -14.39 -6.73 2.83
N PRO A 54 -14.17 -7.47 1.73
CA PRO A 54 -15.27 -8.06 0.94
C PRO A 54 -16.01 -9.19 1.66
N LEU A 55 -15.41 -9.81 2.66
CA LEU A 55 -15.95 -10.94 3.42
C LEU A 55 -16.11 -10.60 4.91
N TYR A 56 -16.50 -9.35 5.20
CA TYR A 56 -16.72 -8.91 6.56
C TYR A 56 -17.91 -9.61 7.22
N SER A 57 -17.79 -9.92 8.50
CA SER A 57 -18.88 -10.39 9.36
C SER A 57 -19.11 -9.38 10.48
N ASP A 58 -20.37 -8.99 10.70
CA ASP A 58 -20.73 -8.09 11.82
C ASP A 58 -20.48 -8.73 13.19
N ASN A 59 -20.39 -10.04 13.25
CA ASN A 59 -19.96 -10.73 14.47
C ASN A 59 -18.43 -10.80 14.49
N ALA A 60 -17.80 -9.92 15.29
CA ALA A 60 -16.35 -9.83 15.43
C ALA A 60 -15.68 -11.17 15.80
N ALA A 61 -16.38 -12.05 16.55
CA ALA A 61 -15.88 -13.37 16.87
C ALA A 61 -15.79 -14.31 15.64
N HIS A 62 -16.46 -13.95 14.55
CA HIS A 62 -16.50 -14.71 13.30
C HIS A 62 -15.83 -13.97 12.14
N ASP A 63 -15.32 -12.75 12.35
CA ASP A 63 -14.53 -12.05 11.33
C ASP A 63 -13.11 -12.61 11.26
N THR A 64 -13.00 -13.76 10.62
CA THR A 64 -11.73 -14.48 10.42
C THR A 64 -11.10 -14.26 9.07
N LYS A 65 -11.57 -13.26 8.31
CA LYS A 65 -11.13 -13.05 6.94
C LYS A 65 -10.25 -11.81 6.82
N SER A 66 -9.13 -11.96 6.14
CA SER A 66 -8.24 -10.86 5.80
C SER A 66 -8.93 -9.85 4.87
N GLY A 67 -8.58 -8.58 4.99
CA GLY A 67 -8.97 -7.53 4.06
C GLY A 67 -7.98 -7.31 2.94
N SER A 68 -8.33 -6.47 1.96
CA SER A 68 -7.48 -6.10 0.84
C SER A 68 -6.84 -4.73 1.07
N GLY A 69 -5.52 -4.65 1.00
CA GLY A 69 -4.75 -3.42 1.05
C GLY A 69 -4.28 -2.97 -0.33
N LEU A 70 -3.98 -1.68 -0.44
CA LEU A 70 -3.19 -1.11 -1.52
C LEU A 70 -1.87 -0.61 -0.92
N HIS A 71 -0.87 -1.46 -0.87
CA HIS A 71 0.43 -1.09 -0.33
C HIS A 71 1.19 -0.24 -1.35
N ILE A 72 1.59 0.96 -0.94
CA ILE A 72 2.30 1.89 -1.81
C ILE A 72 3.77 1.90 -1.42
N ASN A 73 4.59 1.38 -2.31
CA ASN A 73 6.04 1.38 -2.16
C ASN A 73 6.64 2.66 -2.76
N PHE A 74 7.43 3.38 -1.98
CA PHE A 74 8.10 4.60 -2.38
C PHE A 74 9.61 4.42 -2.43
N SER A 75 10.21 4.86 -3.51
CA SER A 75 11.63 5.19 -3.61
C SER A 75 11.77 6.63 -4.14
N LEU A 76 12.76 7.36 -3.67
CA LEU A 76 13.05 8.71 -4.12
C LEU A 76 14.38 8.73 -4.86
N HIS A 77 14.37 9.28 -6.06
CA HIS A 77 15.56 9.32 -6.90
C HIS A 77 15.94 10.77 -7.22
N LYS A 78 17.23 11.07 -7.16
CA LYS A 78 17.83 12.32 -7.62
C LYS A 78 19.04 11.99 -8.47
N ASP A 79 19.12 12.56 -9.67
CA ASP A 79 20.20 12.33 -10.63
C ASP A 79 20.45 10.83 -10.90
N GLY A 80 19.36 10.06 -11.03
CA GLY A 80 19.38 8.62 -11.29
C GLY A 80 19.78 7.75 -10.11
N LYS A 81 19.98 8.31 -8.91
CA LYS A 81 20.38 7.56 -7.70
C LYS A 81 19.25 7.56 -6.68
N ASN A 82 19.03 6.43 -6.03
CA ASN A 82 18.12 6.33 -4.91
C ASN A 82 18.70 7.11 -3.72
N ILE A 83 17.99 8.18 -3.29
CA ILE A 83 18.42 9.03 -2.19
C ILE A 83 17.95 8.56 -0.82
N LEU A 84 17.17 7.48 -0.76
CA LEU A 84 16.73 6.87 0.50
C LEU A 84 17.74 5.86 1.04
N GLU A 85 18.69 5.43 0.21
CA GLU A 85 19.69 4.44 0.56
C GLU A 85 20.56 4.90 1.75
N GLN A 86 20.75 4.01 2.71
CA GLN A 86 21.67 4.18 3.83
C GLN A 86 23.05 3.63 3.45
N LYS A 87 24.03 4.51 3.29
CA LYS A 87 25.35 4.12 2.76
C LYS A 87 26.37 3.75 3.82
N ASP A 88 26.14 4.11 5.07
CA ASP A 88 27.12 3.93 6.14
C ASP A 88 26.95 2.63 6.94
N GLY A 89 26.01 1.78 6.54
CA GLY A 89 25.70 0.54 7.25
C GLY A 89 25.07 0.75 8.64
N SER A 90 24.77 2.00 9.00
CA SER A 90 24.13 2.28 10.27
C SER A 90 22.67 1.80 10.28
N ASP A 91 22.14 1.57 11.47
CA ASP A 91 20.75 1.18 11.65
C ASP A 91 19.77 2.38 11.61
N SER A 92 20.30 3.58 11.46
CA SER A 92 19.56 4.83 11.37
C SER A 92 18.95 5.04 9.97
N LEU A 93 17.88 5.83 9.91
CA LEU A 93 17.35 6.26 8.61
C LEU A 93 18.23 7.36 8.01
N ASN A 94 18.39 7.30 6.71
CA ASN A 94 18.90 8.44 5.93
C ASN A 94 18.02 9.67 6.20
N PRO A 95 18.57 10.90 6.32
CA PRO A 95 17.81 12.11 6.60
C PRO A 95 16.67 12.38 5.61
N ALA A 96 16.84 12.09 4.32
CA ALA A 96 15.78 12.24 3.33
C ALA A 96 14.62 11.24 3.58
N ALA A 97 14.95 10.00 3.89
CA ALA A 97 13.95 8.98 4.25
C ALA A 97 13.21 9.35 5.53
N ALA A 98 13.93 9.81 6.56
CA ALA A 98 13.36 10.24 7.83
C ALA A 98 12.40 11.42 7.64
N SER A 99 12.78 12.42 6.85
CA SER A 99 11.95 13.60 6.55
C SER A 99 10.67 13.21 5.81
N PHE A 100 10.77 12.36 4.78
CA PHE A 100 9.61 11.91 4.00
C PHE A 100 8.65 11.08 4.86
N ILE A 101 9.16 10.15 5.65
CA ILE A 101 8.35 9.36 6.59
C ILE A 101 7.65 10.26 7.61
N ALA A 102 8.37 11.21 8.19
CA ALA A 102 7.81 12.15 9.16
C ALA A 102 6.70 13.01 8.55
N GLY A 103 6.85 13.48 7.32
CA GLY A 103 5.82 14.20 6.58
C GLY A 103 4.53 13.40 6.48
N ILE A 104 4.62 12.16 5.99
CA ILE A 104 3.46 11.27 5.88
C ILE A 104 2.82 11.03 7.26
N LEU A 105 3.61 10.65 8.29
CA LEU A 105 3.07 10.38 9.62
C LEU A 105 2.35 11.59 10.23
N ASN A 106 2.87 12.80 10.02
CA ASN A 106 2.26 14.02 10.51
C ASN A 106 0.93 14.36 9.83
N ARG A 107 0.77 13.99 8.55
CA ARG A 107 -0.41 14.32 7.75
C ARG A 107 -1.40 13.18 7.58
N ILE A 108 -1.04 11.97 7.98
CA ILE A 108 -1.86 10.79 7.67
C ILE A 108 -3.29 10.89 8.19
N LYS A 109 -3.52 11.50 9.36
CA LYS A 109 -4.86 11.69 9.92
C LYS A 109 -5.72 12.61 9.06
N ASP A 110 -5.12 13.63 8.46
CA ASP A 110 -5.81 14.61 7.63
C ASP A 110 -6.19 14.04 6.26
N ILE A 111 -5.38 13.10 5.74
CA ILE A 111 -5.53 12.55 4.39
C ILE A 111 -6.14 11.15 4.36
N THR A 112 -6.32 10.50 5.52
CA THR A 112 -6.76 9.09 5.58
C THR A 112 -8.10 8.85 4.88
N VAL A 113 -9.02 9.80 4.90
CA VAL A 113 -10.33 9.69 4.22
C VAL A 113 -10.20 9.54 2.69
N PHE A 114 -9.11 10.02 2.10
CA PHE A 114 -8.82 9.84 0.68
C PHE A 114 -8.09 8.52 0.39
N LEU A 115 -7.41 7.96 1.39
CA LEU A 115 -6.71 6.69 1.31
C LEU A 115 -7.60 5.50 1.66
N ASN A 116 -8.62 5.74 2.48
CA ASN A 116 -9.56 4.78 3.05
C ASN A 116 -10.98 5.36 2.94
N PRO A 117 -11.57 5.39 1.72
CA PRO A 117 -12.69 6.29 1.41
C PRO A 117 -14.07 5.78 1.82
N ILE A 118 -14.19 4.55 2.28
CA ILE A 118 -15.48 3.96 2.65
C ILE A 118 -15.46 3.41 4.09
N GLU A 119 -16.63 3.19 4.66
CA GLU A 119 -16.75 2.69 6.04
C GLU A 119 -15.98 1.38 6.25
N ASP A 120 -16.09 0.45 5.31
CA ASP A 120 -15.41 -0.84 5.41
C ASP A 120 -13.88 -0.76 5.31
N SER A 121 -13.34 0.36 4.83
CA SER A 121 -11.91 0.65 4.92
C SER A 121 -11.42 0.63 6.37
N TYR A 122 -12.22 1.19 7.27
CA TYR A 122 -11.89 1.30 8.70
C TYR A 122 -12.10 -0.03 9.45
N LYS A 123 -12.97 -0.91 8.96
CA LYS A 123 -13.11 -2.28 9.47
C LYS A 123 -11.89 -3.15 9.16
N ARG A 124 -11.14 -2.78 8.12
CA ARG A 124 -9.88 -3.44 7.76
C ARG A 124 -8.74 -3.00 8.67
N LEU A 125 -8.62 -1.70 9.00
CA LEU A 125 -7.51 -1.15 9.76
C LEU A 125 -7.43 -1.73 11.16
N GLY A 126 -6.22 -2.09 11.59
CA GLY A 126 -5.97 -2.72 12.89
C GLY A 126 -6.34 -4.19 12.98
N SER A 127 -6.81 -4.81 11.89
CA SER A 127 -7.12 -6.23 11.84
C SER A 127 -6.11 -6.99 10.99
N PHE A 128 -5.74 -8.21 11.42
CA PHE A 128 -4.76 -9.06 10.74
C PHE A 128 -3.43 -8.32 10.50
N GLU A 129 -2.99 -8.24 9.25
CA GLU A 129 -1.76 -7.55 8.85
C GLU A 129 -1.98 -6.08 8.46
N ALA A 130 -3.21 -5.55 8.54
CA ALA A 130 -3.46 -4.15 8.29
C ALA A 130 -2.96 -3.27 9.46
N PRO A 131 -2.39 -2.08 9.18
CA PRO A 131 -1.78 -1.28 10.22
C PRO A 131 -2.81 -0.76 11.23
N GLY A 132 -2.45 -0.86 12.52
CA GLY A 132 -3.22 -0.31 13.64
C GLY A 132 -2.55 0.88 14.31
N TYR A 133 -1.29 1.18 13.96
CA TYR A 133 -0.50 2.21 14.64
C TYR A 133 0.11 3.19 13.63
N ILE A 134 -0.01 4.49 13.93
CA ILE A 134 0.62 5.56 13.15
C ILE A 134 2.08 5.68 13.58
N SER A 135 2.91 4.82 13.03
CA SER A 135 4.34 4.76 13.27
C SER A 135 5.03 4.03 12.13
N TRP A 136 6.33 3.91 12.20
CA TRP A 136 7.11 3.14 11.24
C TRP A 136 7.97 2.08 11.94
N SER A 137 8.35 1.06 11.21
CA SER A 137 9.34 0.08 11.68
C SER A 137 10.03 -0.61 10.53
N LYS A 138 11.18 -1.21 10.85
CA LYS A 138 11.81 -2.20 9.99
C LYS A 138 11.04 -3.52 10.14
N GLN A 139 10.58 -4.09 9.02
CA GLN A 139 9.95 -5.42 8.90
C GLN A 139 8.57 -5.61 9.55
N ASN A 140 8.19 -4.88 10.61
CA ASN A 140 6.90 -5.09 11.29
C ASN A 140 5.72 -4.57 10.43
N ARG A 141 4.75 -5.44 10.18
CA ARG A 141 3.57 -5.18 9.33
C ARG A 141 2.43 -4.45 10.03
N SER A 142 2.41 -4.42 11.37
CA SER A 142 1.37 -3.72 12.14
C SER A 142 1.51 -2.19 12.14
N GLN A 143 2.64 -1.68 11.65
CA GLN A 143 2.93 -0.25 11.57
C GLN A 143 2.46 0.33 10.25
N LEU A 144 2.13 1.63 10.25
CA LEU A 144 1.67 2.35 9.07
C LEU A 144 2.67 2.31 7.93
N ILE A 145 3.94 2.54 8.25
CA ILE A 145 5.05 2.48 7.31
C ILE A 145 6.00 1.35 7.71
N ARG A 146 6.22 0.46 6.77
CA ARG A 146 7.21 -0.61 6.88
C ARG A 146 8.39 -0.32 5.97
N ILE A 147 9.60 -0.56 6.48
CA ILE A 147 10.82 -0.53 5.69
C ILE A 147 11.26 -1.98 5.48
N PRO A 148 11.02 -2.57 4.30
CA PRO A 148 11.46 -3.92 4.00
C PRO A 148 12.98 -4.01 4.01
N SER A 149 13.51 -5.19 4.32
CA SER A 149 14.93 -5.48 4.09
C SER A 149 15.20 -5.42 2.58
N SER A 150 16.00 -4.47 2.18
CA SER A 150 16.42 -4.31 0.79
C SER A 150 17.82 -3.71 0.77
N HIS A 151 18.56 -3.96 -0.30
CA HIS A 151 19.91 -3.47 -0.51
C HIS A 151 19.95 -2.68 -1.83
N ASP A 152 20.90 -1.76 -1.92
CA ASP A 152 21.21 -0.99 -3.11
C ASP A 152 20.00 -0.15 -3.63
N ASP A 153 19.83 -0.05 -4.92
CA ASP A 153 18.79 0.74 -5.60
C ASP A 153 17.34 0.31 -5.25
N ASN A 154 17.17 -0.83 -4.59
CA ASN A 154 15.85 -1.34 -4.17
C ASN A 154 15.38 -0.80 -2.82
N TYR A 155 16.13 0.10 -2.18
CA TYR A 155 15.73 0.69 -0.90
C TYR A 155 14.43 1.48 -1.07
N ARG A 156 13.43 1.08 -0.27
CA ARG A 156 12.08 1.66 -0.31
C ARG A 156 11.41 1.59 1.05
N PHE A 157 10.34 2.31 1.22
CA PHE A 157 9.40 2.10 2.31
C PHE A 157 7.99 1.90 1.77
N GLU A 158 7.22 1.15 2.50
CA GLU A 158 5.90 0.67 2.16
C GLU A 158 4.88 1.33 3.07
N LEU A 159 3.99 2.16 2.51
CA LEU A 159 2.81 2.66 3.19
C LEU A 159 1.69 1.63 3.09
N ARG A 160 1.16 1.19 4.22
CA ARG A 160 0.28 0.03 4.31
C ARG A 160 -1.20 0.35 4.56
N SER A 161 -1.53 1.60 4.93
CA SER A 161 -2.92 1.96 5.26
C SER A 161 -3.86 2.07 4.07
N PRO A 162 -3.48 2.53 2.87
CA PRO A 162 -4.41 2.69 1.76
C PRO A 162 -5.08 1.37 1.38
N ASP A 163 -6.29 1.47 0.85
CA ASP A 163 -6.99 0.33 0.28
C ASP A 163 -7.33 0.54 -1.20
N PRO A 164 -7.70 -0.54 -1.92
CA PRO A 164 -7.90 -0.46 -3.36
C PRO A 164 -9.12 0.38 -3.79
N MET A 165 -9.99 0.84 -2.89
CA MET A 165 -11.11 1.73 -3.21
C MET A 165 -10.71 3.19 -3.34
N CYS A 166 -9.52 3.56 -2.85
CA CYS A 166 -9.04 4.93 -2.99
C CYS A 166 -8.87 5.33 -4.46
N ASN A 167 -9.03 6.63 -4.72
CA ASN A 167 -8.59 7.21 -5.98
C ASN A 167 -7.07 7.36 -5.95
N GLN A 168 -6.36 6.55 -6.72
CA GLN A 168 -4.90 6.49 -6.68
C GLN A 168 -4.22 7.80 -7.10
N TYR A 169 -4.82 8.60 -7.97
CA TYR A 169 -4.26 9.91 -8.36
C TYR A 169 -4.30 10.89 -7.19
N ILE A 170 -5.43 10.95 -6.48
CA ILE A 170 -5.59 11.80 -5.29
C ILE A 170 -4.67 11.29 -4.18
N ALA A 171 -4.68 9.97 -3.92
CA ALA A 171 -3.86 9.35 -2.88
C ALA A 171 -2.37 9.66 -3.07
N LEU A 172 -1.83 9.40 -4.26
CA LEU A 172 -0.42 9.66 -4.56
C LEU A 172 -0.09 11.16 -4.51
N SER A 173 -0.96 12.03 -5.01
CA SER A 173 -0.77 13.49 -4.96
C SER A 173 -0.70 14.01 -3.52
N LEU A 174 -1.58 13.54 -2.64
CA LEU A 174 -1.58 13.93 -1.23
C LEU A 174 -0.35 13.41 -0.49
N LEU A 175 0.07 12.18 -0.77
CA LEU A 175 1.25 11.57 -0.15
C LEU A 175 2.56 12.26 -0.58
N LEU A 176 2.65 12.70 -1.83
CA LEU A 176 3.80 13.49 -2.31
C LEU A 176 3.81 14.92 -1.76
N LYS A 177 2.66 15.45 -1.38
CA LYS A 177 2.50 16.77 -0.79
C LYS A 177 2.79 16.79 0.73
N ALA A 178 2.60 15.65 1.38
CA ALA A 178 2.78 15.50 2.84
C ALA A 178 4.25 15.60 3.25
#